data_583fd6d91e59b233978b71f84c6de66a
#
_entry.id   583fd6d91e59b233978b71f84c6de66a
#
_cell.length_a   1.000
_cell.length_b   1.000
_cell.length_c   1.000
_cell.angle_alpha   90.00
_cell.angle_beta   90.00
_cell.angle_gamma   90.00
#
_symmetry.space_group_name_H-M   'P 1'
#
loop_
_entity.id
_entity.type
_entity.pdbx_description
1 polymer ?
#
loop_
_entity_poly.entity_id
_entity_poly.type
_entity_poly.pdbx_seq_one_letter_code
_entity_poly.pdbx_strand_id
1 'polypeptide(L)'
;MKIRIIGSCGSGKSTAAKQLSEKYDIPCFEVDNMIWDRSEDNLKFPEEIRDATLASILRLDTWIIEGVQYKEWTLNSIEQADLVFILDPNVYIRDYRIIKRFILSRTGIRPWNYTQSFSNLYKMLVHWNHRYDYRSAIEVVHDCGKQPYLAKSRKDIEKQIERCLTAD
;
A
#
# COMPACT_ATOMS: atom_id res chain seq x y z
N MET A 1 -7.11 -6.54 15.06
CA MET A 1 -7.46 -6.61 13.62
C MET A 1 -6.22 -6.27 12.80
N LYS A 2 -5.84 -7.16 11.87
CA LYS A 2 -4.66 -7.06 11.00
C LYS A 2 -5.12 -6.86 9.55
N ILE A 3 -4.73 -5.76 8.92
CA ILE A 3 -5.22 -5.37 7.58
C ILE A 3 -4.07 -5.23 6.60
N ARG A 4 -4.15 -5.90 5.46
CA ARG A 4 -3.24 -5.74 4.33
C ARG A 4 -3.92 -4.98 3.19
N ILE A 5 -3.33 -3.87 2.73
CA ILE A 5 -3.84 -3.08 1.60
C ILE A 5 -2.82 -3.10 0.47
N ILE A 6 -3.20 -3.67 -0.66
CA ILE A 6 -2.38 -3.82 -1.87
C ILE A 6 -2.96 -2.91 -2.95
N GLY A 7 -2.12 -2.32 -3.78
CA GLY A 7 -2.60 -1.51 -4.90
C GLY A 7 -1.47 -0.81 -5.63
N SER A 8 -1.74 -0.41 -6.87
CA SER A 8 -0.76 0.27 -7.73
C SER A 8 -0.40 1.68 -7.23
N CYS A 9 0.56 2.28 -7.90
CA CYS A 9 0.88 3.69 -7.71
C CYS A 9 -0.36 4.56 -8.01
N GLY A 10 -0.62 5.59 -7.19
CA GLY A 10 -1.78 6.46 -7.36
C GLY A 10 -3.14 5.87 -6.94
N SER A 11 -3.21 4.60 -6.51
CA SER A 11 -4.47 3.97 -6.07
C SER A 11 -5.10 4.67 -4.85
N GLY A 12 -4.29 5.32 -4.00
CA GLY A 12 -4.73 5.99 -2.78
C GLY A 12 -4.62 5.12 -1.53
N LYS A 13 -3.93 4.00 -1.60
CA LYS A 13 -3.73 3.07 -0.49
C LYS A 13 -3.14 3.72 0.76
N SER A 14 -2.08 4.56 0.63
CA SER A 14 -1.46 5.23 1.78
C SER A 14 -2.41 6.23 2.45
N THR A 15 -3.22 6.95 1.67
CA THR A 15 -4.25 7.83 2.20
C THR A 15 -5.35 7.04 2.92
N ALA A 16 -5.81 5.94 2.32
CA ALA A 16 -6.81 5.06 2.92
C ALA A 16 -6.28 4.46 4.22
N ALA A 17 -5.05 3.93 4.21
CA ALA A 17 -4.42 3.33 5.38
C ALA A 17 -4.28 4.31 6.55
N LYS A 18 -3.82 5.55 6.30
CA LYS A 18 -3.71 6.60 7.34
C LYS A 18 -5.07 6.96 7.94
N GLN A 19 -6.09 7.15 7.10
CA GLN A 19 -7.43 7.48 7.58
C GLN A 19 -8.11 6.33 8.33
N LEU A 20 -7.84 5.07 7.94
CA LEU A 20 -8.29 3.90 8.68
C LEU A 20 -7.56 3.77 10.02
N SER A 21 -6.24 4.02 10.02
CA SER A 21 -5.42 4.07 11.23
C SER A 21 -5.98 5.06 12.26
N GLU A 22 -6.30 6.29 11.81
CA GLU A 22 -6.92 7.31 12.66
C GLU A 22 -8.32 6.91 13.16
N LYS A 23 -9.15 6.31 12.28
CA LYS A 23 -10.53 5.93 12.61
C LYS A 23 -10.62 4.77 13.61
N TYR A 24 -9.75 3.77 13.46
CA TYR A 24 -9.82 2.53 14.24
C TYR A 24 -8.72 2.41 15.30
N ASP A 25 -7.86 3.42 15.44
CA ASP A 25 -6.71 3.43 16.36
C ASP A 25 -5.78 2.22 16.14
N ILE A 26 -5.44 1.94 14.87
CA ILE A 26 -4.58 0.84 14.46
C ILE A 26 -3.31 1.40 13.83
N PRO A 27 -2.09 1.00 14.26
CA PRO A 27 -0.84 1.49 13.68
C PRO A 27 -0.73 1.13 12.20
N CYS A 28 -0.26 2.09 11.38
CA CYS A 28 -0.15 1.97 9.92
C CYS A 28 1.32 1.98 9.47
N PHE A 29 1.68 1.06 8.58
CA PHE A 29 3.02 0.87 8.05
C PHE A 29 3.01 0.82 6.53
N GLU A 30 3.92 1.59 5.92
CA GLU A 30 4.15 1.60 4.47
C GLU A 30 5.31 0.65 4.13
N VAL A 31 5.09 -0.33 3.26
CA VAL A 31 6.13 -1.29 2.82
C VAL A 31 7.32 -0.57 2.18
N ASP A 32 7.08 0.52 1.45
CA ASP A 32 8.15 1.30 0.83
C ASP A 32 9.12 1.91 1.86
N ASN A 33 8.67 2.22 3.08
CA ASN A 33 9.52 2.74 4.15
C ASN A 33 10.37 1.65 4.82
N MET A 34 10.07 0.37 4.60
CA MET A 34 10.91 -0.74 5.02
C MET A 34 12.03 -1.02 4.01
N ILE A 35 11.83 -0.63 2.75
CA ILE A 35 12.79 -0.84 1.65
C ILE A 35 13.78 0.33 1.55
N TRP A 36 13.27 1.57 1.66
CA TRP A 36 14.05 2.76 1.37
C TRP A 36 14.41 3.52 2.64
N ASP A 37 15.70 3.76 2.83
CA ASP A 37 16.19 4.73 3.81
C ASP A 37 15.85 6.14 3.30
N ARG A 38 15.02 6.86 4.05
CA ARG A 38 14.59 8.21 3.68
C ARG A 38 15.57 9.28 4.12
N SER A 39 16.65 8.92 4.83
CA SER A 39 17.71 9.83 5.22
C SER A 39 18.65 10.17 4.06
N GLU A 40 18.76 9.26 3.08
CA GLU A 40 19.60 9.41 1.91
C GLU A 40 18.86 9.08 0.61
N ASP A 41 19.17 9.78 -0.47
CA ASP A 41 18.57 9.57 -1.79
C ASP A 41 18.97 8.20 -2.37
N ASN A 42 17.97 7.38 -2.69
CA ASN A 42 18.11 6.06 -3.33
C ASN A 42 18.86 4.98 -2.52
N LEU A 43 19.08 5.18 -1.22
CA LEU A 43 19.63 4.14 -0.35
C LEU A 43 18.52 3.15 0.03
N LYS A 44 18.81 1.87 -0.09
CA LYS A 44 17.95 0.79 0.40
C LYS A 44 18.51 0.22 1.69
N PHE A 45 17.62 -0.14 2.59
CA PHE A 45 17.99 -0.96 3.73
C PHE A 45 18.47 -2.35 3.27
N PRO A 46 19.47 -2.94 3.94
CA PRO A 46 19.79 -4.35 3.79
C PRO A 46 18.56 -5.25 3.97
N GLU A 47 18.53 -6.37 3.26
CA GLU A 47 17.38 -7.29 3.30
C GLU A 47 17.08 -7.80 4.71
N GLU A 48 18.13 -8.05 5.50
CA GLU A 48 18.01 -8.51 6.88
C GLU A 48 17.30 -7.46 7.76
N ILE A 49 17.60 -6.17 7.57
CA ILE A 49 16.95 -5.08 8.30
C ILE A 49 15.49 -4.93 7.87
N ARG A 50 15.24 -4.98 6.57
CA ARG A 50 13.89 -4.96 5.99
C ARG A 50 13.03 -6.09 6.56
N ASP A 51 13.53 -7.32 6.52
CA ASP A 51 12.80 -8.51 6.92
C ASP A 51 12.61 -8.56 8.45
N ALA A 52 13.60 -8.13 9.23
CA ALA A 52 13.48 -7.98 10.68
C ALA A 52 12.44 -6.90 11.05
N THR A 53 12.38 -5.79 10.30
CA THR A 53 11.39 -4.73 10.50
C THR A 53 9.99 -5.28 10.25
N LEU A 54 9.75 -5.96 9.12
CA LEU A 54 8.45 -6.59 8.85
C LEU A 54 8.08 -7.60 9.93
N ALA A 55 9.01 -8.48 10.33
CA ALA A 55 8.78 -9.47 11.37
C ALA A 55 8.39 -8.83 12.71
N SER A 56 8.98 -7.68 13.07
CA SER A 56 8.61 -6.94 14.29
C SER A 56 7.18 -6.39 14.22
N ILE A 57 6.77 -5.87 13.07
CA ILE A 57 5.41 -5.35 12.85
C ILE A 57 4.38 -6.47 12.92
N LEU A 58 4.67 -7.63 12.33
CA LEU A 58 3.77 -8.78 12.30
C LEU A 58 3.49 -9.38 13.68
N ARG A 59 4.36 -9.12 14.68
CA ARG A 59 4.15 -9.53 16.09
C ARG A 59 3.16 -8.66 16.84
N LEU A 60 2.80 -7.49 16.30
CA LEU A 60 1.78 -6.63 16.91
C LEU A 60 0.40 -7.29 16.83
N ASP A 61 -0.44 -7.04 17.81
CA ASP A 61 -1.82 -7.55 17.84
C ASP A 61 -2.69 -6.94 16.74
N THR A 62 -2.40 -5.69 16.38
CA THR A 62 -3.12 -4.96 15.34
C THR A 62 -2.15 -4.18 14.44
N TRP A 63 -2.44 -4.14 13.15
CA TRP A 63 -1.69 -3.33 12.19
C TRP A 63 -2.44 -3.14 10.88
N ILE A 64 -2.09 -2.07 10.17
CA ILE A 64 -2.43 -1.86 8.77
C ILE A 64 -1.11 -1.78 8.01
N ILE A 65 -0.86 -2.73 7.10
CA ILE A 65 0.32 -2.71 6.23
C ILE A 65 -0.15 -2.41 4.80
N GLU A 66 0.40 -1.35 4.19
CA GLU A 66 0.09 -0.98 2.82
C GLU A 66 1.31 -0.98 1.92
N GLY A 67 1.12 -1.35 0.63
CA GLY A 67 2.20 -1.33 -0.36
C GLY A 67 1.79 -1.88 -1.71
N VAL A 68 2.68 -1.70 -2.67
CA VAL A 68 2.54 -2.27 -4.03
C VAL A 68 2.98 -3.73 -4.06
N GLN A 69 3.94 -4.09 -3.21
CA GLN A 69 4.54 -5.43 -3.15
C GLN A 69 3.56 -6.43 -2.53
N TYR A 70 3.46 -7.61 -3.15
CA TYR A 70 2.58 -8.70 -2.70
C TYR A 70 3.20 -10.08 -2.91
N LYS A 71 4.51 -10.15 -3.13
CA LYS A 71 5.27 -11.39 -3.37
C LYS A 71 6.46 -11.50 -2.43
N GLU A 72 7.09 -12.66 -2.42
CA GLU A 72 8.34 -12.94 -1.70
C GLU A 72 8.26 -12.56 -0.21
N TRP A 73 9.16 -11.72 0.25
CA TRP A 73 9.31 -11.34 1.65
C TRP A 73 8.04 -10.72 2.29
N THR A 74 7.08 -10.26 1.48
CA THR A 74 5.82 -9.68 2.00
C THR A 74 4.70 -10.71 2.20
N LEU A 75 4.86 -11.98 1.79
CA LEU A 75 3.81 -13.00 1.86
C LEU A 75 3.28 -13.20 3.27
N ASN A 76 4.15 -13.26 4.28
CA ASN A 76 3.76 -13.40 5.68
C ASN A 76 2.78 -12.32 6.14
N SER A 77 2.83 -11.10 5.55
CA SER A 77 1.87 -10.03 5.84
C SER A 77 0.47 -10.30 5.25
N ILE A 78 0.39 -11.09 4.18
CA ILE A 78 -0.88 -11.53 3.60
C ILE A 78 -1.44 -12.68 4.41
N GLU A 79 -0.61 -13.68 4.73
CA GLU A 79 -1.00 -14.86 5.50
C GLU A 79 -1.53 -14.52 6.90
N GLN A 80 -0.93 -13.54 7.58
CA GLN A 80 -1.34 -13.14 8.92
C GLN A 80 -2.45 -12.08 8.96
N ALA A 81 -2.84 -11.52 7.81
CA ALA A 81 -3.92 -10.53 7.76
C ALA A 81 -5.28 -11.18 8.04
N ASP A 82 -6.13 -10.50 8.82
CA ASP A 82 -7.55 -10.84 8.96
C ASP A 82 -8.31 -10.42 7.69
N LEU A 83 -7.95 -9.25 7.12
CA LEU A 83 -8.56 -8.69 5.93
C LEU A 83 -7.49 -8.27 4.92
N VAL A 84 -7.65 -8.69 3.66
CA VAL A 84 -6.78 -8.30 2.56
C VAL A 84 -7.58 -7.52 1.53
N PHE A 85 -7.20 -6.27 1.29
CA PHE A 85 -7.82 -5.39 0.31
C PHE A 85 -6.92 -5.17 -0.90
N ILE A 86 -7.50 -5.29 -2.09
CA ILE A 86 -6.86 -4.88 -3.34
C ILE A 86 -7.56 -3.62 -3.82
N LEU A 87 -6.86 -2.48 -3.74
CA LEU A 87 -7.40 -1.17 -4.08
C LEU A 87 -7.14 -0.83 -5.54
N ASP A 88 -8.19 -0.97 -6.36
CA ASP A 88 -8.17 -0.76 -7.82
C ASP A 88 -9.18 0.31 -8.27
N PRO A 89 -8.93 1.59 -8.05
CA PRO A 89 -9.72 2.65 -8.66
C PRO A 89 -9.43 2.73 -10.16
N ASN A 90 -10.30 3.43 -10.89
CA ASN A 90 -10.13 3.67 -12.32
C ASN A 90 -8.73 4.21 -12.65
N VAL A 91 -8.10 3.71 -13.72
CA VAL A 91 -6.75 4.06 -14.14
C VAL A 91 -6.55 5.57 -14.35
N TYR A 92 -7.54 6.27 -14.91
CA TYR A 92 -7.47 7.72 -15.12
C TYR A 92 -7.48 8.52 -13.80
N ILE A 93 -8.13 8.00 -12.77
CA ILE A 93 -8.08 8.59 -11.42
C ILE A 93 -6.67 8.42 -10.84
N ARG A 94 -6.03 7.28 -11.06
CA ARG A 94 -4.66 7.03 -10.63
C ARG A 94 -3.67 7.95 -11.35
N ASP A 95 -3.80 8.09 -12.68
CA ASP A 95 -2.98 8.99 -13.48
C ASP A 95 -3.11 10.43 -13.01
N TYR A 96 -4.32 10.92 -12.82
CA TYR A 96 -4.56 12.26 -12.28
C TYR A 96 -3.86 12.46 -10.92
N ARG A 97 -3.94 11.49 -10.01
CA ARG A 97 -3.29 11.58 -8.69
C ARG A 97 -1.77 11.58 -8.79
N ILE A 98 -1.20 10.77 -9.69
CA ILE A 98 0.25 10.72 -9.95
C ILE A 98 0.73 12.07 -10.50
N ILE A 99 0.06 12.62 -11.51
CA ILE A 99 0.39 13.92 -12.12
C ILE A 99 0.23 15.04 -11.09
N LYS A 100 -0.88 15.08 -10.37
CA LYS A 100 -1.12 16.07 -9.31
C LYS A 100 -0.01 16.05 -8.26
N ARG A 101 0.39 14.85 -7.79
CA ARG A 101 1.49 14.68 -6.85
C ARG A 101 2.82 15.20 -7.42
N PHE A 102 3.12 14.89 -8.68
CA PHE A 102 4.30 15.38 -9.35
C PHE A 102 4.36 16.91 -9.40
N ILE A 103 3.26 17.57 -9.78
CA ILE A 103 3.17 19.04 -9.81
C ILE A 103 3.37 19.61 -8.40
N LEU A 104 2.65 19.10 -7.40
CA LEU A 104 2.72 19.58 -6.01
C LEU A 104 4.11 19.38 -5.39
N SER A 105 4.83 18.31 -5.72
CA SER A 105 6.19 18.08 -5.21
C SER A 105 7.20 19.11 -5.74
N ARG A 106 6.93 19.71 -6.91
CA ARG A 106 7.81 20.75 -7.52
C ARG A 106 7.45 22.16 -7.09
N THR A 107 6.22 22.41 -6.69
CA THR A 107 5.80 23.75 -6.24
C THR A 107 6.19 24.05 -4.79
N GLY A 108 6.75 23.08 -4.06
CA GLY A 108 7.12 23.24 -2.64
C GLY A 108 5.94 23.39 -1.69
N ILE A 109 4.69 23.33 -2.19
CA ILE A 109 3.46 23.49 -1.39
C ILE A 109 3.30 22.35 -0.37
N ARG A 110 3.85 21.17 -0.66
CA ARG A 110 3.91 20.05 0.28
C ARG A 110 5.28 19.38 0.22
N PRO A 111 5.97 19.24 1.35
CA PRO A 111 7.20 18.46 1.40
C PRO A 111 6.85 16.98 1.15
N TRP A 112 7.37 16.42 0.07
CA TRP A 112 7.36 15.00 -0.20
C TRP A 112 8.74 14.44 0.14
N ASN A 113 8.79 13.20 0.54
CA ASN A 113 10.02 12.53 0.95
C ASN A 113 11.11 12.46 -0.14
N TYR A 114 10.79 12.87 -1.39
CA TYR A 114 11.75 12.95 -2.50
C TYR A 114 11.21 13.81 -3.66
N THR A 115 12.10 14.45 -4.41
CA THR A 115 11.76 15.20 -5.63
C THR A 115 11.63 14.25 -6.81
N GLN A 116 10.45 14.20 -7.42
CA GLN A 116 10.21 13.31 -8.55
C GLN A 116 10.82 13.87 -9.84
N SER A 117 11.63 13.05 -10.54
CA SER A 117 12.12 13.37 -11.88
C SER A 117 11.05 13.08 -12.95
N PHE A 118 11.16 13.67 -14.15
CA PHE A 118 10.28 13.35 -15.28
C PHE A 118 10.40 11.88 -15.69
N SER A 119 11.58 11.28 -15.60
CA SER A 119 11.78 9.85 -15.87
C SER A 119 11.00 8.99 -14.89
N ASN A 120 10.98 9.37 -13.61
CA ASN A 120 10.19 8.67 -12.60
C ASN A 120 8.68 8.83 -12.84
N LEU A 121 8.23 10.03 -13.26
CA LEU A 121 6.83 10.24 -13.63
C LEU A 121 6.40 9.31 -14.76
N TYR A 122 7.21 9.22 -15.84
CA TYR A 122 6.93 8.32 -16.96
C TYR A 122 6.87 6.85 -16.52
N LYS A 123 7.84 6.38 -15.71
CA LYS A 123 7.84 5.02 -15.17
C LYS A 123 6.59 4.76 -14.32
N MET A 124 6.19 5.71 -13.48
CA MET A 124 5.01 5.59 -12.61
C MET A 124 3.73 5.48 -13.44
N LEU A 125 3.56 6.29 -14.48
CA LEU A 125 2.38 6.25 -15.34
C LEU A 125 2.34 4.98 -16.18
N VAL A 126 3.39 4.72 -16.98
CA VAL A 126 3.37 3.67 -18.00
C VAL A 126 3.64 2.28 -17.40
N HIS A 127 4.72 2.14 -16.61
CA HIS A 127 5.14 0.81 -16.14
C HIS A 127 4.45 0.39 -14.84
N TRP A 128 4.33 1.30 -13.87
CA TRP A 128 3.85 0.92 -12.53
C TRP A 128 2.34 1.13 -12.35
N ASN A 129 1.68 1.90 -13.21
CA ASN A 129 0.25 2.10 -13.15
C ASN A 129 -0.51 1.32 -14.22
N HIS A 130 -0.25 1.56 -15.50
CA HIS A 130 -1.00 0.90 -16.58
C HIS A 130 -0.69 -0.59 -16.73
N ARG A 131 0.53 -1.04 -16.37
CA ARG A 131 0.94 -2.44 -16.42
C ARG A 131 0.81 -3.17 -15.08
N TYR A 132 0.17 -2.55 -14.09
CA TYR A 132 -0.04 -3.22 -12.80
C TYR A 132 -0.99 -4.40 -12.96
N ASP A 133 -0.52 -5.58 -12.57
CA ASP A 133 -1.27 -6.82 -12.69
C ASP A 133 -2.05 -7.13 -11.40
N TYR A 134 -3.33 -6.71 -11.37
CA TYR A 134 -4.24 -7.02 -10.27
C TYR A 134 -4.58 -8.51 -10.17
N ARG A 135 -4.62 -9.22 -11.31
CA ARG A 135 -4.97 -10.63 -11.32
C ARG A 135 -3.91 -11.43 -10.58
N SER A 136 -2.64 -11.17 -10.88
CA SER A 136 -1.53 -11.79 -10.14
C SER A 136 -1.58 -11.49 -8.64
N ALA A 137 -1.99 -10.29 -8.23
CA ALA A 137 -2.17 -9.98 -6.81
C ALA A 137 -3.31 -10.78 -6.18
N ILE A 138 -4.43 -10.97 -6.89
CA ILE A 138 -5.56 -11.79 -6.44
C ILE A 138 -5.12 -13.26 -6.28
N GLU A 139 -4.42 -13.81 -7.28
CA GLU A 139 -3.92 -15.17 -7.27
C GLU A 139 -3.01 -15.43 -6.07
N VAL A 140 -2.03 -14.55 -5.84
CA VAL A 140 -1.12 -14.68 -4.68
C VAL A 140 -1.87 -14.61 -3.35
N VAL A 141 -2.90 -13.77 -3.21
CA VAL A 141 -3.71 -13.72 -1.98
C VAL A 141 -4.48 -15.02 -1.79
N HIS A 142 -5.01 -15.63 -2.86
CA HIS A 142 -5.65 -16.93 -2.80
C HIS A 142 -4.67 -18.05 -2.45
N ASP A 143 -3.46 -18.02 -3.02
CA ASP A 143 -2.40 -19.00 -2.73
C ASP A 143 -1.98 -18.94 -1.24
N CYS A 144 -2.07 -17.76 -0.61
CA CYS A 144 -1.90 -17.59 0.84
C CYS A 144 -3.14 -18.04 1.67
N GLY A 145 -4.13 -18.66 1.05
CA GLY A 145 -5.36 -19.13 1.73
C GLY A 145 -6.29 -17.99 2.18
N LYS A 146 -6.18 -16.80 1.59
CA LYS A 146 -6.98 -15.62 1.95
C LYS A 146 -7.95 -15.23 0.83
N GLN A 147 -9.08 -14.63 1.24
CA GLN A 147 -10.03 -14.04 0.30
C GLN A 147 -9.73 -12.55 0.14
N PRO A 148 -9.35 -12.07 -1.06
CA PRO A 148 -9.14 -10.64 -1.29
C PRO A 148 -10.46 -9.91 -1.47
N TYR A 149 -10.57 -8.72 -0.87
CA TYR A 149 -11.68 -7.79 -1.09
C TYR A 149 -11.26 -6.73 -2.11
N LEU A 150 -11.95 -6.68 -3.26
CA LEU A 150 -11.70 -5.66 -4.27
C LEU A 150 -12.38 -4.35 -3.85
N ALA A 151 -11.62 -3.28 -3.75
CA ALA A 151 -12.09 -1.96 -3.38
C ALA A 151 -11.70 -0.92 -4.45
N LYS A 152 -12.61 -0.01 -4.78
CA LYS A 152 -12.34 1.13 -5.66
C LYS A 152 -12.06 2.42 -4.89
N SER A 153 -12.38 2.42 -3.61
CA SER A 153 -12.24 3.56 -2.71
C SER A 153 -12.03 3.14 -1.26
N ARG A 154 -11.62 4.09 -0.42
CA ARG A 154 -11.59 3.90 1.04
C ARG A 154 -12.95 3.50 1.61
N LYS A 155 -14.03 4.09 1.10
CA LYS A 155 -15.39 3.80 1.58
C LYS A 155 -15.77 2.33 1.41
N ASP A 156 -15.28 1.68 0.35
CA ASP A 156 -15.52 0.24 0.14
C ASP A 156 -14.77 -0.59 1.18
N ILE A 157 -13.55 -0.18 1.54
CA ILE A 157 -12.76 -0.81 2.62
C ILE A 157 -13.49 -0.66 3.96
N GLU A 158 -13.91 0.56 4.32
CA GLU A 158 -14.64 0.84 5.56
C GLU A 158 -15.92 0.02 5.67
N LYS A 159 -16.72 -0.01 4.60
CA LYS A 159 -17.95 -0.77 4.57
C LYS A 159 -17.71 -2.27 4.81
N GLN A 160 -16.61 -2.81 4.29
CA GLN A 160 -16.27 -4.22 4.51
C GLN A 160 -15.78 -4.47 5.95
N ILE A 161 -14.97 -3.58 6.51
CA ILE A 161 -14.53 -3.66 7.91
C ILE A 161 -15.75 -3.63 8.85
N GLU A 162 -16.66 -2.67 8.62
CA GLU A 162 -17.90 -2.54 9.45
C GLU A 162 -18.77 -3.79 9.38
N ARG A 163 -18.88 -4.42 8.20
CA ARG A 163 -19.60 -5.70 8.06
C ARG A 163 -18.97 -6.83 8.88
N CYS A 164 -17.63 -6.91 8.90
CA CYS A 164 -16.94 -7.93 9.69
C CYS A 164 -17.12 -7.68 11.20
N LEU A 165 -17.05 -6.41 11.64
CA LEU A 165 -17.22 -6.05 13.05
C LEU A 165 -18.66 -6.22 13.55
N THR A 166 -19.66 -6.28 12.67
CA THR A 166 -21.08 -6.48 13.04
C THR A 166 -21.51 -7.94 12.91
N ALA A 167 -20.66 -8.81 12.39
CA ALA A 167 -20.97 -10.23 12.21
C ALA A 167 -20.44 -11.11 13.37
N ASP A 168 -19.61 -10.52 14.24
CA ASP A 168 -19.14 -11.10 15.51
C ASP A 168 -20.04 -10.66 16.67
#